data_33d3701e58e2cd58b83538642efcb71f
#
_entry.id   33d3701e58e2cd58b83538642efcb71f
#
_cell.length_a   1.000
_cell.length_b   1.000
_cell.length_c   1.000
_cell.angle_alpha   90.00
_cell.angle_beta   90.00
_cell.angle_gamma   90.00
#
_symmetry.space_group_name_H-M   'P 1'
#
loop_
_entity.id
_entity.type
_entity.pdbx_description
1 polymer ?
#
loop_
_entity_poly.entity_id
_entity_poly.type
_entity_poly.pdbx_seq_one_letter_code
_entity_poly.pdbx_strand_id
1 'polypeptide(L)'
;MLDGGMVFTREEGWKEMKLGRVFKGADIITVNKNRHEITNSQYVAHLGSHHLFLEKLEHELLPITNKTIIADGATWIWNWANASYPEATQILDFYHAKEHLCDYAQVQFKEQAEKHKWIDEQCLLLLNDKVSDVIQNIKEQKTITKTKQQKQSLLTYYTNNSKRMKYKTYRDEGLLIGSGPIESAHRNVIQKRMKLSGQRWTIEGAQQLANLRVLNKSNQWGSLEKLIKMAA
;
A
#
# COMPACT_ATOMS: atom_id res chain seq x y z
N MET A 1 0.78 -0.81 7.34
CA MET A 1 0.65 -0.79 5.87
C MET A 1 -0.69 -0.21 5.49
N LEU A 2 -0.74 0.60 4.43
CA LEU A 2 -1.95 1.29 3.97
C LEU A 2 -2.10 1.13 2.46
N ASP A 3 -3.36 1.00 2.01
CA ASP A 3 -3.70 0.90 0.59
C ASP A 3 -5.19 1.26 0.36
N GLY A 4 -5.60 1.56 -0.86
CA GLY A 4 -6.95 1.85 -1.28
C GLY A 4 -7.49 0.88 -2.33
N GLY A 5 -8.77 0.56 -2.25
CA GLY A 5 -9.44 -0.29 -3.23
C GLY A 5 -10.84 0.23 -3.58
N MET A 6 -11.22 0.16 -4.85
CA MET A 6 -12.51 0.68 -5.31
C MET A 6 -13.65 -0.29 -4.97
N VAL A 7 -14.75 0.23 -4.44
CA VAL A 7 -16.03 -0.46 -4.20
C VAL A 7 -17.14 0.31 -4.92
N PHE A 8 -18.07 -0.39 -5.57
CA PHE A 8 -19.17 0.27 -6.27
C PHE A 8 -20.33 0.58 -5.32
N THR A 9 -20.69 1.86 -5.22
CA THR A 9 -21.85 2.34 -4.46
C THR A 9 -22.99 2.76 -5.39
N ARG A 10 -24.22 2.64 -4.88
CA ARG A 10 -25.43 3.00 -5.66
C ARG A 10 -25.56 4.51 -5.83
N GLU A 11 -25.16 5.26 -4.80
CA GLU A 11 -25.32 6.70 -4.71
C GLU A 11 -24.23 7.46 -5.50
N GLU A 12 -22.96 7.00 -5.42
CA GLU A 12 -21.81 7.76 -5.92
C GLU A 12 -20.94 6.97 -6.94
N GLY A 13 -21.36 5.75 -7.32
CA GLY A 13 -20.57 4.92 -8.22
C GLY A 13 -19.32 4.36 -7.56
N TRP A 14 -18.18 4.34 -8.25
CA TRP A 14 -16.92 3.83 -7.71
C TRP A 14 -16.35 4.75 -6.63
N LYS A 15 -16.20 4.21 -5.44
CA LYS A 15 -15.68 4.92 -4.27
C LYS A 15 -14.53 4.14 -3.63
N GLU A 16 -13.50 4.84 -3.20
CA GLU A 16 -12.33 4.22 -2.60
C GLU A 16 -12.61 3.77 -1.16
N MET A 17 -12.38 2.48 -0.90
CA MET A 17 -12.30 1.90 0.43
C MET A 17 -10.84 1.86 0.87
N LYS A 18 -10.47 2.66 1.84
CA LYS A 18 -9.13 2.67 2.45
C LYS A 18 -9.03 1.55 3.46
N LEU A 19 -7.90 0.86 3.46
CA LEU A 19 -7.60 -0.24 4.37
C LEU A 19 -6.23 -0.03 4.99
N GLY A 20 -6.17 -0.14 6.30
CA GLY A 20 -4.95 -0.22 7.09
C GLY A 20 -4.78 -1.62 7.66
N ARG A 21 -3.56 -2.11 7.67
CA ARG A 21 -3.14 -3.34 8.36
C ARG A 21 -2.00 -3.02 9.30
N VAL A 22 -2.21 -3.24 10.59
CA VAL A 22 -1.24 -3.03 11.67
C VAL A 22 -0.84 -4.39 12.22
N PHE A 23 0.46 -4.65 12.35
CA PHE A 23 1.00 -5.88 12.90
C PHE A 23 2.40 -5.64 13.47
N LYS A 24 2.86 -6.52 14.34
CA LYS A 24 4.23 -6.48 14.89
C LYS A 24 5.18 -7.24 13.97
N GLY A 25 6.43 -6.80 13.88
CA GLY A 25 7.46 -7.55 13.14
C GLY A 25 7.63 -8.99 13.66
N ALA A 26 7.47 -9.19 14.95
CA ALA A 26 7.52 -10.52 15.58
C ALA A 26 6.36 -11.46 15.15
N ASP A 27 5.27 -10.92 14.62
CA ASP A 27 4.16 -11.73 14.10
C ASP A 27 4.41 -12.27 12.69
N ILE A 28 5.53 -11.89 12.06
CA ILE A 28 5.93 -12.40 10.74
C ILE A 28 6.67 -13.72 10.96
N ILE A 29 6.08 -14.82 10.48
CA ILE A 29 6.70 -16.14 10.52
C ILE A 29 7.11 -16.60 9.13
N THR A 30 8.26 -17.26 9.01
CA THR A 30 8.71 -17.88 7.78
C THR A 30 8.15 -19.30 7.70
N VAL A 31 7.24 -19.54 6.76
CA VAL A 31 6.67 -20.87 6.52
C VAL A 31 7.60 -21.72 5.66
N ASN A 32 8.21 -21.10 4.64
CA ASN A 32 9.26 -21.69 3.81
C ASN A 32 10.09 -20.59 3.14
N LYS A 33 11.09 -20.96 2.31
CA LYS A 33 12.02 -20.01 1.66
C LYS A 33 11.34 -18.85 0.91
N ASN A 34 10.09 -19.05 0.43
CA ASN A 34 9.39 -18.11 -0.44
C ASN A 34 8.06 -17.63 0.18
N ARG A 35 7.73 -18.06 1.40
CA ARG A 35 6.45 -17.73 2.03
C ARG A 35 6.63 -17.28 3.47
N HIS A 36 6.15 -16.08 3.72
CA HIS A 36 5.98 -15.53 5.06
C HIS A 36 4.49 -15.37 5.36
N GLU A 37 4.11 -15.59 6.60
CA GLU A 37 2.74 -15.36 7.07
C GLU A 37 2.78 -14.38 8.26
N ILE A 38 1.74 -13.57 8.38
CA ILE A 38 1.55 -12.67 9.51
C ILE A 38 0.42 -13.27 10.35
N THR A 39 0.76 -13.74 11.52
CA THR A 39 -0.12 -14.54 12.40
C THR A 39 -1.15 -13.69 13.12
N ASN A 40 -0.82 -12.42 13.42
CA ASN A 40 -1.72 -11.50 14.08
C ASN A 40 -1.72 -10.14 13.38
N SER A 41 -2.88 -9.53 13.24
CA SER A 41 -3.04 -8.21 12.61
C SER A 41 -4.28 -7.51 13.12
N GLN A 42 -4.20 -6.20 13.24
CA GLN A 42 -5.35 -5.32 13.39
C GLN A 42 -5.64 -4.65 12.05
N TYR A 43 -6.89 -4.49 11.73
CA TYR A 43 -7.34 -3.89 10.47
C TYR A 43 -8.20 -2.67 10.75
N VAL A 44 -8.11 -1.68 9.88
CA VAL A 44 -8.96 -0.49 9.87
C VAL A 44 -9.45 -0.27 8.45
N ALA A 45 -10.75 -0.02 8.27
CA ALA A 45 -11.31 0.29 6.96
C ALA A 45 -12.25 1.50 7.01
N HIS A 46 -12.17 2.33 5.96
CA HIS A 46 -13.09 3.46 5.81
C HIS A 46 -13.36 3.76 4.33
N LEU A 47 -14.64 3.94 4.01
CA LEU A 47 -15.08 4.29 2.66
C LEU A 47 -15.03 5.81 2.48
N GLY A 48 -14.23 6.27 1.52
CA GLY A 48 -14.15 7.69 1.14
C GLY A 48 -13.08 8.47 1.88
N SER A 49 -13.43 9.30 2.87
CA SER A 49 -12.52 10.27 3.49
C SER A 49 -11.25 9.64 4.07
N HIS A 50 -10.09 10.17 3.67
CA HIS A 50 -8.82 9.77 4.29
C HIS A 50 -8.65 10.33 5.71
N HIS A 51 -9.25 11.46 6.04
CA HIS A 51 -9.19 12.03 7.40
C HIS A 51 -9.87 11.09 8.41
N LEU A 52 -11.11 10.65 8.13
CA LEU A 52 -11.81 9.72 9.00
C LEU A 52 -11.17 8.33 9.05
N PHE A 53 -10.51 7.92 7.98
CA PHE A 53 -9.71 6.70 7.96
C PHE A 53 -8.50 6.82 8.89
N LEU A 54 -7.74 7.92 8.79
CA LEU A 54 -6.55 8.16 9.61
C LEU A 54 -6.89 8.29 11.10
N GLU A 55 -7.98 8.98 11.43
CA GLU A 55 -8.48 9.09 12.79
C GLU A 55 -8.71 7.71 13.43
N LYS A 56 -9.36 6.80 12.71
CA LYS A 56 -9.54 5.41 13.14
C LYS A 56 -8.22 4.65 13.25
N LEU A 57 -7.31 4.85 12.28
CA LEU A 57 -6.03 4.17 12.25
C LEU A 57 -5.13 4.60 13.42
N GLU A 58 -5.16 5.86 13.79
CA GLU A 58 -4.37 6.39 14.90
C GLU A 58 -4.67 5.70 16.23
N HIS A 59 -5.92 5.33 16.49
CA HIS A 59 -6.27 4.54 17.67
C HIS A 59 -5.50 3.22 17.77
N GLU A 60 -5.30 2.54 16.63
CA GLU A 60 -4.53 1.29 16.58
C GLU A 60 -3.01 1.54 16.68
N LEU A 61 -2.55 2.74 16.35
CA LEU A 61 -1.13 3.09 16.36
C LEU A 61 -0.65 3.67 17.68
N LEU A 62 -1.53 4.19 18.54
CA LEU A 62 -1.17 4.81 19.82
C LEU A 62 -0.25 3.95 20.70
N PRO A 63 -0.47 2.63 20.88
CA PRO A 63 0.37 1.81 21.74
C PRO A 63 1.71 1.41 21.12
N ILE A 64 2.00 1.80 19.88
CA ILE A 64 3.21 1.37 19.16
C ILE A 64 4.27 2.45 19.27
N THR A 65 5.45 2.11 19.78
CA THR A 65 6.59 3.05 19.91
C THR A 65 7.36 3.17 18.60
N ASN A 66 7.87 2.07 18.07
CA ASN A 66 8.65 2.05 16.82
C ASN A 66 7.74 1.69 15.65
N LYS A 67 7.55 2.63 14.73
CA LYS A 67 6.63 2.48 13.62
C LYS A 67 7.36 2.38 12.28
N THR A 68 6.97 1.42 11.45
CA THR A 68 7.32 1.34 10.04
C THR A 68 6.06 1.49 9.21
N ILE A 69 6.03 2.49 8.33
CA ILE A 69 4.90 2.79 7.46
C ILE A 69 5.27 2.36 6.04
N ILE A 70 4.55 1.39 5.49
CA ILE A 70 4.73 0.93 4.11
C ILE A 70 3.45 1.25 3.33
N ALA A 71 3.58 1.97 2.23
CA ALA A 71 2.45 2.36 1.39
C ALA A 71 2.90 2.68 -0.05
N ASP A 72 1.93 2.92 -0.93
CA ASP A 72 2.14 3.44 -2.27
C ASP A 72 2.60 4.91 -2.27
N GLY A 73 2.66 5.54 -3.45
CA GLY A 73 3.07 6.93 -3.61
C GLY A 73 2.01 7.98 -3.25
N ALA A 74 0.89 7.63 -2.63
CA ALA A 74 -0.20 8.55 -2.36
C ALA A 74 0.22 9.68 -1.40
N THR A 75 0.11 10.92 -1.87
CA THR A 75 0.60 12.10 -1.16
C THR A 75 -0.02 12.28 0.21
N TRP A 76 -1.30 11.97 0.38
CA TRP A 76 -1.99 12.12 1.67
C TRP A 76 -1.41 11.22 2.76
N ILE A 77 -0.93 10.01 2.41
CA ILE A 77 -0.28 9.09 3.35
C ILE A 77 1.02 9.70 3.86
N TRP A 78 1.84 10.20 2.96
CA TRP A 78 3.15 10.75 3.31
C TRP A 78 3.05 12.09 4.04
N ASN A 79 2.06 12.93 3.71
CA ASN A 79 1.80 14.16 4.46
C ASN A 79 1.41 13.84 5.91
N TRP A 80 0.51 12.88 6.10
CA TRP A 80 0.13 12.41 7.43
C TRP A 80 1.32 11.78 8.17
N ALA A 81 2.06 10.87 7.53
CA ALA A 81 3.20 10.21 8.16
C ALA A 81 4.27 11.20 8.61
N ASN A 82 4.56 12.24 7.80
CA ASN A 82 5.52 13.28 8.15
C ASN A 82 5.02 14.17 9.31
N ALA A 83 3.72 14.46 9.37
CA ALA A 83 3.14 15.32 10.38
C ALA A 83 2.98 14.60 11.74
N SER A 84 2.44 13.37 11.72
CA SER A 84 2.09 12.64 12.94
C SER A 84 3.21 11.73 13.44
N TYR A 85 4.08 11.23 12.54
CA TYR A 85 5.12 10.24 12.87
C TYR A 85 6.44 10.54 12.15
N PRO A 86 7.08 11.69 12.39
CA PRO A 86 8.31 12.10 11.70
C PRO A 86 9.48 11.12 11.91
N GLU A 87 9.51 10.43 13.05
CA GLU A 87 10.55 9.43 13.39
C GLU A 87 10.25 8.03 12.85
N ALA A 88 9.08 7.81 12.22
CA ALA A 88 8.74 6.50 11.67
C ALA A 88 9.60 6.18 10.44
N THR A 89 10.04 4.92 10.33
CA THR A 89 10.62 4.43 9.08
C THR A 89 9.55 4.41 8.00
N GLN A 90 9.75 5.21 6.95
CA GLN A 90 8.82 5.32 5.83
C GLN A 90 9.36 4.56 4.63
N ILE A 91 8.61 3.60 4.12
CA ILE A 91 9.00 2.73 3.00
C ILE A 91 7.97 2.86 1.89
N LEU A 92 8.42 3.34 0.73
CA LEU A 92 7.63 3.27 -0.49
C LEU A 92 7.59 1.82 -0.97
N ASP A 93 6.42 1.31 -1.28
CA ASP A 93 6.27 -0.04 -1.82
C ASP A 93 7.14 -0.25 -3.07
N PHE A 94 8.03 -1.25 -3.00
CA PHE A 94 8.92 -1.61 -4.09
C PHE A 94 8.16 -2.05 -5.35
N TYR A 95 7.06 -2.77 -5.20
CA TYR A 95 6.30 -3.27 -6.35
C TYR A 95 5.56 -2.15 -7.06
N HIS A 96 5.01 -1.17 -6.33
CA HIS A 96 4.46 0.05 -6.92
C HIS A 96 5.54 0.91 -7.59
N ALA A 97 6.72 1.03 -6.97
CA ALA A 97 7.84 1.70 -7.62
C ALA A 97 8.23 1.00 -8.93
N LYS A 98 8.28 -0.34 -8.94
CA LYS A 98 8.54 -1.14 -10.15
C LYS A 98 7.44 -0.96 -11.20
N GLU A 99 6.17 -0.92 -10.81
CA GLU A 99 5.03 -0.72 -11.71
C GLU A 99 5.18 0.58 -12.51
N HIS A 100 5.54 1.69 -11.87
CA HIS A 100 5.84 2.95 -12.55
C HIS A 100 6.99 2.85 -13.57
N LEU A 101 8.02 2.03 -13.31
CA LEU A 101 9.07 1.73 -14.30
C LEU A 101 8.51 0.93 -15.48
N CYS A 102 7.67 -0.07 -15.20
CA CYS A 102 7.03 -0.89 -16.22
C CYS A 102 6.14 -0.05 -17.14
N ASP A 103 5.32 0.82 -16.58
CA ASP A 103 4.42 1.71 -17.34
C ASP A 103 5.21 2.64 -18.26
N TYR A 104 6.30 3.23 -17.75
CA TYR A 104 7.17 4.05 -18.57
C TYR A 104 7.86 3.23 -19.66
N ALA A 105 8.43 2.07 -19.32
CA ALA A 105 9.11 1.21 -20.28
C ALA A 105 8.17 0.75 -21.41
N GLN A 106 6.88 0.53 -21.09
CA GLN A 106 5.88 0.10 -22.07
C GLN A 106 5.67 1.13 -23.19
N VAL A 107 5.80 2.41 -22.89
CA VAL A 107 5.65 3.48 -23.90
C VAL A 107 6.99 3.93 -24.51
N GLN A 108 8.10 3.70 -23.80
CA GLN A 108 9.44 4.14 -24.20
C GLN A 108 10.10 3.19 -25.19
N PHE A 109 10.03 1.88 -24.94
CA PHE A 109 10.72 0.87 -25.73
C PHE A 109 9.73 0.09 -26.61
N LYS A 110 10.15 -0.27 -27.82
CA LYS A 110 9.33 -1.06 -28.73
C LYS A 110 9.52 -2.57 -28.49
N GLU A 111 10.77 -2.98 -28.34
CA GLU A 111 11.15 -4.38 -28.22
C GLU A 111 10.97 -4.88 -26.78
N GLN A 112 10.33 -6.05 -26.62
CA GLN A 112 10.05 -6.62 -25.31
C GLN A 112 11.34 -6.95 -24.54
N ALA A 113 12.38 -7.39 -25.23
CA ALA A 113 13.67 -7.69 -24.61
C ALA A 113 14.32 -6.45 -24.02
N GLU A 114 14.26 -5.30 -24.73
CA GLU A 114 14.80 -4.02 -24.23
C GLU A 114 14.03 -3.53 -23.00
N LYS A 115 12.69 -3.66 -23.00
CA LYS A 115 11.85 -3.32 -21.85
C LYS A 115 12.26 -4.10 -20.61
N HIS A 116 12.33 -5.42 -20.71
CA HIS A 116 12.68 -6.29 -19.58
C HIS A 116 14.08 -5.97 -19.07
N LYS A 117 15.06 -5.88 -19.98
CA LYS A 117 16.43 -5.57 -19.60
C LYS A 117 16.52 -4.25 -18.83
N TRP A 118 15.89 -3.19 -19.35
CA TRP A 118 15.92 -1.87 -18.69
C TRP A 118 15.23 -1.91 -17.33
N ILE A 119 14.05 -2.53 -17.22
CA ILE A 119 13.33 -2.68 -15.94
C ILE A 119 14.18 -3.43 -14.92
N ASP A 120 14.78 -4.55 -15.30
CA ASP A 120 15.59 -5.37 -14.42
C ASP A 120 16.84 -4.63 -13.92
N GLU A 121 17.50 -3.86 -14.80
CA GLU A 121 18.62 -2.99 -14.42
C GLU A 121 18.19 -1.93 -13.40
N GLN A 122 17.05 -1.24 -13.62
CA GLN A 122 16.56 -0.24 -12.66
C GLN A 122 16.14 -0.90 -11.33
N CYS A 123 15.48 -2.05 -11.36
CA CYS A 123 15.11 -2.79 -10.14
C CYS A 123 16.35 -3.22 -9.35
N LEU A 124 17.41 -3.66 -10.03
CA LEU A 124 18.67 -4.02 -9.36
C LEU A 124 19.31 -2.81 -8.66
N LEU A 125 19.29 -1.64 -9.30
CA LEU A 125 19.76 -0.39 -8.69
C LEU A 125 18.94 -0.04 -7.44
N LEU A 126 17.61 -0.10 -7.52
CA LEU A 126 16.72 0.14 -6.38
C LEU A 126 17.01 -0.80 -5.22
N LEU A 127 17.15 -2.11 -5.49
CA LEU A 127 17.45 -3.13 -4.47
C LEU A 127 18.85 -3.00 -3.85
N ASN A 128 19.69 -2.09 -4.36
CA ASN A 128 21.02 -1.75 -3.85
C ASN A 128 21.11 -0.30 -3.33
N ASP A 129 19.98 0.34 -3.00
CA ASP A 129 19.88 1.72 -2.50
C ASP A 129 20.38 2.80 -3.46
N LYS A 130 20.45 2.51 -4.75
CA LYS A 130 20.95 3.38 -5.80
C LYS A 130 19.85 4.13 -6.54
N VAL A 131 18.89 4.68 -5.82
CA VAL A 131 17.75 5.43 -6.40
C VAL A 131 18.23 6.65 -7.20
N SER A 132 19.35 7.28 -6.82
CA SER A 132 19.93 8.39 -7.54
C SER A 132 20.36 8.00 -8.97
N ASP A 133 20.91 6.79 -9.12
CA ASP A 133 21.33 6.26 -10.42
C ASP A 133 20.10 5.96 -11.29
N VAL A 134 19.03 5.44 -10.69
CA VAL A 134 17.73 5.25 -11.39
C VAL A 134 17.20 6.58 -11.91
N ILE A 135 17.19 7.62 -11.07
CA ILE A 135 16.74 8.97 -11.47
C ILE A 135 17.61 9.51 -12.61
N GLN A 136 18.93 9.30 -12.53
CA GLN A 136 19.84 9.73 -13.60
C GLN A 136 19.60 8.95 -14.90
N ASN A 137 19.46 7.64 -14.83
CA ASN A 137 19.15 6.80 -16.00
C ASN A 137 17.84 7.22 -16.67
N ILE A 138 16.79 7.56 -15.87
CA ILE A 138 15.54 8.08 -16.45
C ILE A 138 15.77 9.42 -17.15
N LYS A 139 16.57 10.34 -16.58
CA LYS A 139 16.89 11.64 -17.21
C LYS A 139 17.61 11.47 -18.53
N GLU A 140 18.52 10.50 -18.64
CA GLU A 140 19.34 10.24 -19.83
C GLU A 140 18.58 9.54 -20.96
N GLN A 141 17.43 8.90 -20.67
CA GLN A 141 16.60 8.30 -21.71
C GLN A 141 16.20 9.34 -22.77
N LYS A 142 16.37 8.97 -24.05
CA LYS A 142 15.94 9.82 -25.15
C LYS A 142 14.45 10.10 -25.05
N THR A 143 14.09 11.37 -25.06
CA THR A 143 12.70 11.79 -24.98
C THR A 143 12.10 11.84 -26.38
N ILE A 144 11.07 11.04 -26.65
CA ILE A 144 10.20 11.18 -27.80
C ILE A 144 8.95 11.94 -27.37
N THR A 145 8.31 12.64 -28.31
CA THR A 145 7.15 13.49 -28.00
C THR A 145 6.06 12.76 -27.21
N LYS A 146 5.81 11.49 -27.55
CA LYS A 146 4.80 10.64 -26.88
C LYS A 146 5.14 10.26 -25.43
N THR A 147 6.42 10.25 -25.05
CA THR A 147 6.85 9.81 -23.71
C THR A 147 7.28 10.94 -22.80
N LYS A 148 7.23 12.20 -23.26
CA LYS A 148 7.67 13.36 -22.49
C LYS A 148 6.94 13.51 -21.16
N GLN A 149 5.62 13.37 -21.19
CA GLN A 149 4.79 13.51 -19.99
C GLN A 149 5.02 12.35 -19.01
N GLN A 150 5.05 11.11 -19.51
CA GLN A 150 5.30 9.92 -18.69
C GLN A 150 6.69 9.97 -18.05
N LYS A 151 7.71 10.38 -18.80
CA LYS A 151 9.06 10.58 -18.27
C LYS A 151 9.08 11.60 -17.14
N GLN A 152 8.42 12.75 -17.32
CA GLN A 152 8.34 13.79 -16.30
C GLN A 152 7.60 13.30 -15.05
N SER A 153 6.49 12.60 -15.22
CA SER A 153 5.71 12.01 -14.11
C SER A 153 6.56 11.02 -13.32
N LEU A 154 7.29 10.13 -14.03
CA LEU A 154 8.18 9.15 -13.41
C LEU A 154 9.32 9.83 -12.63
N LEU A 155 9.96 10.84 -13.21
CA LEU A 155 11.00 11.62 -12.53
C LEU A 155 10.49 12.29 -11.27
N THR A 156 9.31 12.90 -11.34
CA THR A 156 8.66 13.55 -10.19
C THR A 156 8.37 12.52 -9.09
N TYR A 157 7.81 11.37 -9.46
CA TYR A 157 7.51 10.29 -8.53
C TYR A 157 8.76 9.80 -7.79
N TYR A 158 9.82 9.47 -8.53
CA TYR A 158 11.07 8.97 -7.94
C TYR A 158 11.79 10.03 -7.10
N THR A 159 11.82 11.28 -7.56
CA THR A 159 12.43 12.38 -6.81
C THR A 159 11.73 12.63 -5.49
N ASN A 160 10.40 12.69 -5.49
CA ASN A 160 9.60 12.96 -4.30
C ASN A 160 9.67 11.83 -3.26
N ASN A 161 9.90 10.60 -3.71
CA ASN A 161 9.91 9.42 -2.85
C ASN A 161 11.31 8.84 -2.58
N SER A 162 12.37 9.43 -3.10
CA SER A 162 13.74 8.90 -3.04
C SER A 162 14.21 8.54 -1.62
N LYS A 163 13.83 9.32 -0.62
CA LYS A 163 14.18 9.09 0.80
C LYS A 163 13.54 7.81 1.37
N ARG A 164 12.50 7.26 0.73
CA ARG A 164 11.73 6.08 1.14
C ARG A 164 12.10 4.82 0.37
N MET A 165 13.15 4.87 -0.46
CA MET A 165 13.56 3.80 -1.38
C MET A 165 14.91 3.18 -1.01
N LYS A 166 15.23 3.07 0.29
CA LYS A 166 16.45 2.42 0.78
C LYS A 166 16.22 0.91 0.96
N TYR A 167 15.90 0.22 -0.12
CA TYR A 167 15.40 -1.15 -0.05
C TYR A 167 16.43 -2.17 0.43
N LYS A 168 17.73 -1.96 0.14
CA LYS A 168 18.80 -2.81 0.69
C LYS A 168 18.85 -2.65 2.20
N THR A 169 18.96 -1.41 2.68
CA THR A 169 19.01 -1.08 4.11
C THR A 169 17.81 -1.67 4.84
N TYR A 170 16.60 -1.46 4.35
CA TYR A 170 15.38 -1.99 4.98
C TYR A 170 15.37 -3.52 5.06
N ARG A 171 15.83 -4.21 4.02
CA ARG A 171 15.94 -5.68 4.01
C ARG A 171 17.01 -6.18 4.98
N ASP A 172 18.15 -5.49 5.06
CA ASP A 172 19.23 -5.81 5.99
C ASP A 172 18.76 -5.63 7.46
N GLU A 173 17.82 -4.70 7.71
CA GLU A 173 17.13 -4.49 9.00
C GLU A 173 15.96 -5.47 9.23
N GLY A 174 15.69 -6.39 8.31
CA GLY A 174 14.60 -7.36 8.42
C GLY A 174 13.20 -6.77 8.16
N LEU A 175 13.12 -5.57 7.57
CA LEU A 175 11.86 -4.92 7.26
C LEU A 175 11.32 -5.41 5.91
N LEU A 176 9.99 -5.42 5.79
CA LEU A 176 9.32 -5.67 4.52
C LEU A 176 9.45 -4.44 3.61
N ILE A 177 9.68 -4.67 2.32
CA ILE A 177 9.79 -3.62 1.31
C ILE A 177 8.60 -3.56 0.35
N GLY A 178 7.65 -4.46 0.48
CA GLY A 178 6.49 -4.57 -0.40
C GLY A 178 5.16 -4.64 0.34
N SER A 179 4.10 -4.29 -0.36
CA SER A 179 2.72 -4.22 0.12
C SER A 179 1.96 -5.55 0.08
N GLY A 180 2.60 -6.66 -0.27
CA GLY A 180 1.94 -7.96 -0.35
C GLY A 180 0.98 -8.28 0.81
N PRO A 181 1.34 -7.95 2.08
CA PRO A 181 0.43 -8.14 3.20
C PRO A 181 -0.85 -7.29 3.12
N ILE A 182 -0.80 -6.04 2.65
CA ILE A 182 -2.01 -5.20 2.54
C ILE A 182 -2.85 -5.58 1.32
N GLU A 183 -2.23 -6.00 0.22
CA GLU A 183 -2.94 -6.56 -0.94
C GLU A 183 -3.71 -7.83 -0.56
N SER A 184 -3.06 -8.73 0.19
CA SER A 184 -3.71 -9.91 0.78
C SER A 184 -4.86 -9.52 1.70
N ALA A 185 -4.70 -8.45 2.49
CA ALA A 185 -5.75 -7.91 3.34
C ALA A 185 -6.93 -7.40 2.51
N HIS A 186 -6.69 -6.60 1.46
CA HIS A 186 -7.75 -6.14 0.55
C HIS A 186 -8.54 -7.30 -0.04
N ARG A 187 -7.85 -8.35 -0.51
CA ARG A 187 -8.49 -9.56 -1.02
C ARG A 187 -9.38 -10.22 0.03
N ASN A 188 -8.87 -10.39 1.24
CA ASN A 188 -9.53 -11.17 2.28
C ASN A 188 -10.56 -10.38 3.10
N VAL A 189 -10.32 -9.10 3.36
CA VAL A 189 -11.23 -8.24 4.14
C VAL A 189 -12.31 -7.67 3.25
N ILE A 190 -11.95 -7.10 2.10
CA ILE A 190 -12.86 -6.33 1.25
C ILE A 190 -13.36 -7.15 0.05
N GLN A 191 -12.45 -7.57 -0.84
CA GLN A 191 -12.83 -8.05 -2.17
C GLN A 191 -13.68 -9.32 -2.15
N LYS A 192 -13.30 -10.33 -1.35
CA LYS A 192 -14.03 -11.61 -1.24
C LYS A 192 -15.50 -11.46 -0.88
N ARG A 193 -15.89 -10.33 -0.29
CA ARG A 193 -17.28 -10.12 0.16
C ARG A 193 -17.96 -8.94 -0.52
N MET A 194 -17.22 -7.95 -0.97
CA MET A 194 -17.78 -6.68 -1.43
C MET A 194 -17.59 -6.43 -2.93
N LYS A 195 -16.81 -7.26 -3.62
CA LYS A 195 -16.51 -7.11 -5.07
C LYS A 195 -16.91 -8.35 -5.88
N LEU A 196 -17.97 -9.04 -5.49
CA LEU A 196 -18.54 -10.12 -6.29
C LEU A 196 -19.35 -9.53 -7.45
N SER A 197 -19.50 -10.31 -8.53
CA SER A 197 -20.24 -9.89 -9.72
C SER A 197 -21.65 -9.41 -9.36
N GLY A 198 -22.05 -8.26 -9.90
CA GLY A 198 -23.38 -7.66 -9.70
C GLY A 198 -23.61 -6.99 -8.34
N GLN A 199 -22.66 -7.03 -7.42
CA GLN A 199 -22.83 -6.39 -6.11
C GLN A 199 -22.78 -4.87 -6.22
N ARG A 200 -23.77 -4.22 -5.60
CA ARG A 200 -23.92 -2.77 -5.48
C ARG A 200 -24.33 -2.47 -4.04
N TRP A 201 -23.59 -1.64 -3.37
CA TRP A 201 -23.78 -1.30 -1.97
C TRP A 201 -24.38 0.09 -1.81
N THR A 202 -25.15 0.32 -0.75
CA THR A 202 -25.31 1.69 -0.24
C THR A 202 -24.02 2.12 0.42
N ILE A 203 -23.74 3.41 0.50
CA ILE A 203 -22.55 3.95 1.17
C ILE A 203 -22.49 3.45 2.61
N GLU A 204 -23.62 3.56 3.34
CA GLU A 204 -23.72 3.08 4.72
C GLU A 204 -23.52 1.56 4.80
N GLY A 205 -24.22 0.77 3.97
CA GLY A 205 -24.09 -0.69 3.96
C GLY A 205 -22.68 -1.17 3.67
N ALA A 206 -21.96 -0.50 2.74
CA ALA A 206 -20.58 -0.79 2.46
C ALA A 206 -19.68 -0.53 3.69
N GLN A 207 -19.87 0.61 4.36
CA GLN A 207 -19.10 0.95 5.55
C GLN A 207 -19.38 -0.03 6.71
N GLN A 208 -20.63 -0.35 6.97
CA GLN A 208 -20.98 -1.27 8.05
C GLN A 208 -20.45 -2.69 7.80
N LEU A 209 -20.56 -3.17 6.57
CA LEU A 209 -19.98 -4.46 6.23
C LEU A 209 -18.45 -4.45 6.37
N ALA A 210 -17.78 -3.39 5.95
CA ALA A 210 -16.33 -3.24 6.15
C ALA A 210 -15.97 -3.27 7.64
N ASN A 211 -16.72 -2.56 8.50
CA ASN A 211 -16.52 -2.58 9.96
C ASN A 211 -16.62 -4.01 10.53
N LEU A 212 -17.67 -4.76 10.16
CA LEU A 212 -17.84 -6.15 10.60
C LEU A 212 -16.69 -7.05 10.10
N ARG A 213 -16.26 -6.86 8.88
CA ARG A 213 -15.14 -7.61 8.29
C ARG A 213 -13.83 -7.34 9.02
N VAL A 214 -13.57 -6.07 9.35
CA VAL A 214 -12.40 -5.63 10.11
C VAL A 214 -12.42 -6.28 11.51
N LEU A 215 -13.51 -6.19 12.27
CA LEU A 215 -13.64 -6.82 13.59
C LEU A 215 -13.37 -8.33 13.53
N ASN A 216 -13.99 -9.02 12.57
CA ASN A 216 -13.79 -10.46 12.38
C ASN A 216 -12.32 -10.81 12.09
N LYS A 217 -11.66 -10.05 11.21
CA LYS A 217 -10.28 -10.31 10.80
C LYS A 217 -9.22 -9.86 11.80
N SER A 218 -9.59 -8.94 12.69
CA SER A 218 -8.78 -8.50 13.84
C SER A 218 -8.97 -9.39 15.08
N ASN A 219 -9.70 -10.50 14.99
CA ASN A 219 -10.05 -11.37 16.11
C ASN A 219 -10.81 -10.63 17.25
N GLN A 220 -11.55 -9.57 16.91
CA GLN A 220 -12.30 -8.74 17.85
C GLN A 220 -13.80 -9.05 17.87
N TRP A 221 -14.23 -10.19 17.32
CA TRP A 221 -15.64 -10.57 17.24
C TRP A 221 -16.34 -10.66 18.61
N GLY A 222 -15.62 -11.11 19.62
CA GLY A 222 -16.12 -11.17 20.99
C GLY A 222 -16.50 -9.81 21.60
N SER A 223 -15.92 -8.70 21.08
CA SER A 223 -16.32 -7.34 21.49
C SER A 223 -17.70 -6.97 20.96
N LEU A 224 -18.02 -7.39 19.73
CA LEU A 224 -19.36 -7.21 19.16
C LEU A 224 -20.43 -8.00 19.93
N GLU A 225 -20.13 -9.26 20.28
CA GLU A 225 -21.03 -10.10 21.09
C GLU A 225 -21.34 -9.49 22.45
N LYS A 226 -20.34 -8.89 23.10
CA LYS A 226 -20.53 -8.17 24.37
C LYS A 226 -21.46 -6.97 24.20
N LEU A 227 -21.26 -6.16 23.14
CA LEU A 227 -22.09 -4.99 22.85
C LEU A 227 -23.56 -5.40 22.58
N ILE A 228 -23.79 -6.46 21.82
CA ILE A 228 -25.13 -6.99 21.56
C ILE A 228 -25.81 -7.42 22.86
N LYS A 229 -25.09 -8.14 23.74
CA LYS A 229 -25.63 -8.59 25.05
C LYS A 229 -25.92 -7.44 26.01
N MET A 230 -25.21 -6.30 25.88
CA MET A 230 -25.47 -5.10 26.69
C MET A 230 -26.64 -4.27 26.17
N ALA A 231 -27.00 -4.42 24.90
CA ALA A 231 -28.08 -3.69 24.24
C ALA A 231 -29.42 -4.46 24.23
N ALA A 232 -29.40 -5.75 24.57
CA ALA A 232 -30.58 -6.63 24.70
C ALA A 232 -31.12 -6.67 26.14
#